data_a6494fb46c8c014ead263ec32aea7b15
#
_entry.id   a6494fb46c8c014ead263ec32aea7b15
#
_cell.length_a   1.000
_cell.length_b   1.000
_cell.length_c   1.000
_cell.angle_alpha   90.00
_cell.angle_beta   90.00
_cell.angle_gamma   90.00
#
_symmetry.space_group_name_H-M   'P 1'
#
loop_
_entity.id
_entity.type
_entity.pdbx_description
1 polymer ?
#
loop_
_entity_poly.entity_id
_entity_poly.type
_entity_poly.pdbx_seq_one_letter_code
_entity_poly.pdbx_strand_id
1 'polypeptide(L)'
;MLSVVILTFNSEKYLKEVLESAKFADEIIVVDSGSKDNTRQICDGFSNVKFHEQAWLGFGAQKQKGVDLAKNEWVFVLDSDEVITDELKNEIINTLKEPKFMAYNVARLNFFFGKAIKNMGLYPDYTVRLFNKNFAKFDG
;
A
#
# COMPACT_ATOMS: atom_id res chain seq x y z
N MET A 1 7.34 -4.58 12.86
CA MET A 1 6.06 -5.04 12.32
C MET A 1 5.49 -3.99 11.38
N LEU A 2 4.84 -4.43 10.33
CA LEU A 2 4.47 -3.59 9.21
C LEU A 2 2.99 -3.75 8.87
N SER A 3 2.30 -2.62 8.66
CA SER A 3 0.96 -2.58 8.08
C SER A 3 1.04 -1.99 6.68
N VAL A 4 0.40 -2.62 5.72
CA VAL A 4 0.28 -2.07 4.35
C VAL A 4 -1.13 -1.51 4.20
N VAL A 5 -1.23 -0.31 3.63
CA VAL A 5 -2.52 0.34 3.37
C VAL A 5 -2.75 0.43 1.87
N ILE A 6 -3.90 -0.04 1.42
CA ILE A 6 -4.28 -0.03 0.00
C ILE A 6 -5.67 0.58 -0.13
N LEU A 7 -5.80 1.58 -1.00
CA LEU A 7 -7.11 2.13 -1.35
C LEU A 7 -7.64 1.38 -2.56
N THR A 8 -8.91 0.99 -2.52
CA THR A 8 -9.54 0.28 -3.62
C THR A 8 -10.85 0.93 -4.05
N PHE A 9 -11.15 0.82 -5.32
CA PHE A 9 -12.45 1.10 -5.90
C PHE A 9 -12.52 0.35 -7.24
N ASN A 10 -13.36 -0.69 -7.29
CA ASN A 10 -13.47 -1.55 -8.48
C ASN A 10 -12.09 -1.97 -8.99
N SER A 11 -11.29 -2.54 -8.09
CA SER A 11 -9.86 -2.81 -8.33
C SER A 11 -9.57 -4.27 -8.66
N GLU A 12 -10.56 -5.06 -9.07
CA GLU A 12 -10.40 -6.50 -9.25
C GLU A 12 -9.31 -6.91 -10.23
N LYS A 13 -9.00 -6.05 -11.20
CA LYS A 13 -8.11 -6.42 -12.30
C LYS A 13 -6.71 -6.86 -11.84
N TYR A 14 -6.13 -6.13 -10.90
CA TYR A 14 -4.75 -6.37 -10.46
C TYR A 14 -4.62 -6.70 -8.98
N LEU A 15 -5.71 -6.62 -8.24
CA LEU A 15 -5.66 -6.66 -6.78
C LEU A 15 -5.05 -7.96 -6.24
N LYS A 16 -5.33 -9.09 -6.88
CA LYS A 16 -4.78 -10.37 -6.41
C LYS A 16 -3.25 -10.34 -6.42
N GLU A 17 -2.65 -9.86 -7.51
CA GLU A 17 -1.20 -9.75 -7.61
C GLU A 17 -0.63 -8.76 -6.59
N VAL A 18 -1.33 -7.66 -6.40
CA VAL A 18 -0.94 -6.64 -5.42
C VAL A 18 -0.92 -7.23 -4.02
N LEU A 19 -1.98 -7.91 -3.63
CA LEU A 19 -2.07 -8.52 -2.31
C LEU A 19 -1.04 -9.63 -2.12
N GLU A 20 -0.79 -10.44 -3.15
CA GLU A 20 0.26 -11.45 -3.09
C GLU A 20 1.63 -10.82 -2.80
N SER A 21 1.92 -9.69 -3.45
CA SER A 21 3.20 -9.02 -3.27
C SER A 21 3.37 -8.39 -1.90
N ALA A 22 2.27 -8.09 -1.23
CA ALA A 22 2.27 -7.43 0.08
C ALA A 22 2.02 -8.38 1.24
N LYS A 23 1.80 -9.67 0.98
CA LYS A 23 1.39 -10.60 2.05
C LYS A 23 2.48 -10.88 3.08
N PHE A 24 3.72 -10.45 2.83
CA PHE A 24 4.78 -10.54 3.83
C PHE A 24 4.55 -9.58 5.01
N ALA A 25 3.68 -8.59 4.85
CA ALA A 25 3.33 -7.67 5.92
C ALA A 25 2.51 -8.35 7.01
N ASP A 26 2.55 -7.80 8.21
CA ASP A 26 1.80 -8.35 9.33
C ASP A 26 0.29 -8.17 9.15
N GLU A 27 -0.11 -7.10 8.51
CA GLU A 27 -1.50 -6.88 8.13
C GLU A 27 -1.57 -6.01 6.88
N ILE A 28 -2.67 -6.16 6.16
CA ILE A 28 -2.98 -5.30 5.02
C ILE A 28 -4.34 -4.68 5.29
N ILE A 29 -4.38 -3.34 5.33
CA ILE A 29 -5.62 -2.59 5.51
C ILE A 29 -6.10 -2.16 4.13
N VAL A 30 -7.24 -2.66 3.72
CA VAL A 30 -7.88 -2.24 2.46
C VAL A 30 -9.01 -1.28 2.81
N VAL A 31 -8.96 -0.07 2.27
CA VAL A 31 -10.01 0.93 2.43
C VAL A 31 -10.73 1.06 1.10
N ASP A 32 -11.95 0.56 1.04
CA ASP A 32 -12.73 0.47 -0.18
C ASP A 32 -13.81 1.54 -0.23
N SER A 33 -13.91 2.23 -1.35
CA SER A 33 -14.87 3.32 -1.49
C SER A 33 -16.18 2.92 -2.18
N GLY A 34 -16.51 1.63 -2.12
CA GLY A 34 -17.81 1.16 -2.62
C GLY A 34 -17.73 0.33 -3.88
N SER A 35 -16.77 -0.56 -3.97
CA SER A 35 -16.62 -1.46 -5.13
C SER A 35 -17.85 -2.34 -5.34
N LYS A 36 -18.20 -2.52 -6.61
CA LYS A 36 -19.30 -3.38 -7.01
C LYS A 36 -18.85 -4.61 -7.79
N ASP A 37 -17.56 -4.71 -8.02
CA ASP A 37 -16.93 -5.86 -8.67
C ASP A 37 -16.49 -6.90 -7.63
N ASN A 38 -15.55 -7.77 -7.99
CA ASN A 38 -15.05 -8.83 -7.11
C ASN A 38 -13.93 -8.38 -6.18
N THR A 39 -13.71 -7.09 -6.00
CA THR A 39 -12.66 -6.56 -5.13
C THR A 39 -12.72 -7.17 -3.74
N ARG A 40 -13.88 -7.18 -3.10
CA ARG A 40 -14.04 -7.73 -1.77
C ARG A 40 -13.75 -9.23 -1.70
N GLN A 41 -14.25 -9.98 -2.66
CA GLN A 41 -14.04 -11.43 -2.71
C GLN A 41 -12.56 -11.77 -2.83
N ILE A 42 -11.81 -10.98 -3.60
CA ILE A 42 -10.37 -11.17 -3.73
C ILE A 42 -9.70 -10.95 -2.37
N CYS A 43 -10.09 -9.91 -1.64
CA CYS A 43 -9.55 -9.64 -0.31
C CYS A 43 -9.85 -10.79 0.66
N ASP A 44 -11.03 -11.40 0.56
CA ASP A 44 -11.42 -12.50 1.46
C ASP A 44 -10.51 -13.73 1.31
N GLY A 45 -9.78 -13.83 0.21
CA GLY A 45 -8.83 -14.93 -0.01
C GLY A 45 -7.50 -14.78 0.73
N PHE A 46 -7.30 -13.71 1.48
CA PHE A 46 -6.03 -13.43 2.18
C PHE A 46 -6.30 -13.27 3.68
N SER A 47 -5.65 -14.09 4.48
CA SER A 47 -5.92 -14.14 5.92
C SER A 47 -5.48 -12.90 6.69
N ASN A 48 -4.49 -12.17 6.17
CA ASN A 48 -3.98 -10.98 6.84
C ASN A 48 -4.58 -9.67 6.31
N VAL A 49 -5.58 -9.74 5.44
CA VAL A 49 -6.26 -8.56 4.89
C VAL A 49 -7.46 -8.22 5.76
N LYS A 50 -7.58 -6.93 6.10
CA LYS A 50 -8.73 -6.37 6.79
C LYS A 50 -9.40 -5.39 5.86
N PHE A 51 -10.61 -5.71 5.46
CA PHE A 51 -11.38 -4.93 4.48
C PHE A 51 -12.31 -3.96 5.20
N HIS A 52 -12.19 -2.67 4.88
CA HIS A 52 -13.04 -1.63 5.45
C HIS A 52 -13.69 -0.82 4.33
N GLU A 53 -14.98 -0.59 4.46
CA GLU A 53 -15.70 0.29 3.53
C GLU A 53 -15.69 1.71 4.09
N GLN A 54 -15.35 2.67 3.23
CA GLN A 54 -15.33 4.07 3.59
C GLN A 54 -15.71 4.89 2.37
N ALA A 55 -16.81 5.61 2.43
CA ALA A 55 -17.19 6.53 1.36
C ALA A 55 -16.02 7.46 1.07
N TRP A 56 -15.86 7.82 -0.21
CA TRP A 56 -14.70 8.58 -0.65
C TRP A 56 -14.55 9.91 0.07
N LEU A 57 -13.40 10.13 0.68
CA LEU A 57 -13.07 11.32 1.44
C LEU A 57 -12.03 12.22 0.75
N GLY A 58 -11.54 11.79 -0.40
CA GLY A 58 -10.37 12.39 -1.06
C GLY A 58 -9.12 11.56 -0.77
N PHE A 59 -8.09 11.70 -1.62
CA PHE A 59 -6.91 10.82 -1.52
C PHE A 59 -6.21 10.89 -0.18
N GLY A 60 -5.94 12.10 0.31
CA GLY A 60 -5.23 12.27 1.57
C GLY A 60 -6.02 11.71 2.76
N ALA A 61 -7.29 12.10 2.87
CA ALA A 61 -8.14 11.64 3.98
C ALA A 61 -8.41 10.14 3.91
N GLN A 62 -8.55 9.59 2.71
CA GLN A 62 -8.79 8.17 2.54
C GLN A 62 -7.56 7.35 2.97
N LYS A 63 -6.38 7.79 2.58
CA LYS A 63 -5.12 7.17 3.02
C LYS A 63 -4.96 7.28 4.53
N GLN A 64 -5.26 8.45 5.08
CA GLN A 64 -5.15 8.65 6.52
C GLN A 64 -6.11 7.73 7.29
N LYS A 65 -7.31 7.49 6.75
CA LYS A 65 -8.23 6.52 7.34
C LYS A 65 -7.59 5.15 7.46
N GLY A 66 -6.91 4.70 6.39
CA GLY A 66 -6.20 3.43 6.41
C GLY A 66 -5.07 3.40 7.42
N VAL A 67 -4.32 4.49 7.52
CA VAL A 67 -3.24 4.62 8.49
C VAL A 67 -3.78 4.56 9.91
N ASP A 68 -4.90 5.23 10.17
CA ASP A 68 -5.53 5.22 11.50
C ASP A 68 -6.02 3.83 11.89
N LEU A 69 -6.43 3.02 10.94
CA LEU A 69 -6.88 1.65 11.18
C LEU A 69 -5.73 0.67 11.38
N ALA A 70 -4.54 1.02 10.93
CA ALA A 70 -3.37 0.15 11.04
C ALA A 70 -2.96 0.00 12.50
N LYS A 71 -2.68 -1.24 12.92
CA LYS A 71 -2.28 -1.49 14.30
C LYS A 71 -0.77 -1.37 14.53
N ASN A 72 0.02 -1.36 13.48
CA ASN A 72 1.47 -1.27 13.59
C ASN A 72 1.94 0.17 13.38
N GLU A 73 3.07 0.53 13.99
CA GLU A 73 3.63 1.87 13.86
C GLU A 73 4.16 2.15 12.45
N TRP A 74 4.73 1.13 11.81
CA TRP A 74 5.27 1.29 10.47
C TRP A 74 4.21 0.94 9.44
N VAL A 75 4.03 1.85 8.50
CA VAL A 75 3.00 1.75 7.47
C VAL A 75 3.63 1.94 6.09
N PHE A 76 3.23 1.10 5.16
CA PHE A 76 3.58 1.22 3.76
C PHE A 76 2.30 1.43 2.94
N VAL A 77 2.25 2.51 2.16
CA VAL A 77 1.09 2.82 1.33
C VAL A 77 1.34 2.32 -0.10
N LEU A 78 0.42 1.50 -0.58
CA LEU A 78 0.54 0.84 -1.88
C LEU A 78 -0.72 1.12 -2.69
N ASP A 79 -0.57 1.47 -3.95
CA ASP A 79 -1.72 1.65 -4.84
C ASP A 79 -2.25 0.29 -5.29
N SER A 80 -3.53 0.24 -5.64
CA SER A 80 -4.20 -1.02 -5.97
C SER A 80 -3.75 -1.66 -7.29
N ASP A 81 -2.90 -0.97 -8.04
CA ASP A 81 -2.33 -1.48 -9.29
C ASP A 81 -0.80 -1.58 -9.24
N GLU A 82 -0.22 -1.47 -8.05
CA GLU A 82 1.23 -1.58 -7.86
C GLU A 82 1.59 -2.90 -7.21
N VAL A 83 2.65 -3.52 -7.70
CA VAL A 83 3.17 -4.78 -7.13
C VAL A 83 4.55 -4.48 -6.52
N ILE A 84 4.74 -4.87 -5.27
CA ILE A 84 6.03 -4.73 -4.61
C ILE A 84 6.99 -5.77 -5.20
N THR A 85 8.10 -5.31 -5.75
CA THR A 85 9.12 -6.22 -6.27
C THR A 85 9.84 -6.92 -5.12
N ASP A 86 10.48 -8.06 -5.41
CA ASP A 86 11.26 -8.77 -4.40
C ASP A 86 12.39 -7.91 -3.85
N GLU A 87 13.00 -7.09 -4.70
CA GLU A 87 14.05 -6.17 -4.27
C GLU A 87 13.52 -5.16 -3.27
N LEU A 88 12.37 -4.55 -3.56
CA LEU A 88 11.76 -3.59 -2.66
C LEU A 88 11.33 -4.26 -1.36
N LYS A 89 10.75 -5.45 -1.44
CA LYS A 89 10.37 -6.22 -0.25
C LYS A 89 11.58 -6.41 0.67
N ASN A 90 12.71 -6.83 0.11
CA ASN A 90 13.91 -7.06 0.90
C ASN A 90 14.44 -5.75 1.50
N GLU A 91 14.38 -4.66 0.77
CA GLU A 91 14.78 -3.35 1.30
C GLU A 91 13.90 -2.92 2.45
N ILE A 92 12.58 -3.13 2.34
CA ILE A 92 11.65 -2.80 3.42
C ILE A 92 11.97 -3.62 4.66
N ILE A 93 12.12 -4.92 4.51
CA ILE A 93 12.42 -5.82 5.64
C ILE A 93 13.72 -5.40 6.31
N ASN A 94 14.77 -5.15 5.54
CA ASN A 94 16.05 -4.76 6.09
C ASN A 94 16.01 -3.39 6.78
N THR A 95 15.28 -2.44 6.18
CA THR A 95 15.11 -1.12 6.76
C THR A 95 14.42 -1.17 8.11
N LEU A 96 13.39 -2.01 8.24
CA LEU A 96 12.62 -2.12 9.48
C LEU A 96 13.36 -2.83 10.60
N LYS A 97 14.43 -3.54 10.30
CA LYS A 97 15.25 -4.15 11.35
C LYS A 97 15.98 -3.10 12.18
N GLU A 98 16.40 -2.01 11.53
CA GLU A 98 17.11 -0.93 12.20
C GLU A 98 16.83 0.39 11.46
N PRO A 99 15.63 0.97 11.65
CA PRO A 99 15.27 2.18 10.91
C PRO A 99 16.10 3.36 11.34
N LYS A 100 16.61 4.11 10.38
CA LYS A 100 17.43 5.29 10.62
C LYS A 100 16.65 6.59 10.48
N PHE A 101 15.49 6.53 9.82
CA PHE A 101 14.64 7.68 9.55
C PHE A 101 13.19 7.29 9.87
N MET A 102 12.34 8.29 10.06
CA MET A 102 10.91 8.06 10.34
C MET A 102 10.06 7.99 9.08
N ALA A 103 10.61 8.35 7.93
CA ALA A 103 9.92 8.25 6.65
C ALA A 103 10.94 8.02 5.54
N TYR A 104 10.51 7.27 4.52
CA TYR A 104 11.36 6.91 3.38
C TYR A 104 10.60 7.13 2.08
N ASN A 105 11.28 7.74 1.12
CA ASN A 105 10.79 7.84 -0.24
C ASN A 105 11.10 6.54 -0.98
N VAL A 106 10.19 6.17 -1.88
CA VAL A 106 10.38 5.00 -2.72
C VAL A 106 10.19 5.42 -4.17
N ALA A 107 11.16 5.09 -5.00
CA ALA A 107 11.06 5.37 -6.43
C ALA A 107 10.01 4.47 -7.07
N ARG A 108 9.19 5.03 -7.97
CA ARG A 108 8.16 4.25 -8.67
C ARG A 108 8.75 3.10 -9.47
N LEU A 109 10.00 3.18 -9.89
CA LEU A 109 10.67 2.10 -10.60
C LEU A 109 10.80 0.82 -9.79
N ASN A 110 10.66 0.90 -8.48
CA ASN A 110 10.69 -0.26 -7.58
C ASN A 110 9.37 -1.00 -7.51
N PHE A 111 8.33 -0.52 -8.20
CA PHE A 111 7.04 -1.17 -8.26
C PHE A 111 6.80 -1.76 -9.64
N PHE A 112 6.06 -2.86 -9.64
CA PHE A 112 5.52 -3.42 -10.86
C PHE A 112 4.08 -2.96 -10.96
N PHE A 113 3.73 -2.22 -12.01
CA PHE A 113 2.35 -1.81 -12.20
C PHE A 113 1.59 -2.91 -12.93
N GLY A 114 0.32 -3.01 -12.66
CA GLY A 114 -0.54 -3.97 -13.34
C GLY A 114 -0.61 -3.75 -14.84
N LYS A 115 -0.40 -2.51 -15.29
CA LYS A 115 -0.23 -2.22 -16.70
C LYS A 115 1.23 -2.28 -17.05
N ALA A 116 1.54 -2.67 -18.27
CA ALA A 116 2.91 -2.63 -18.75
C ALA A 116 3.45 -1.20 -18.62
N ILE A 117 4.57 -1.06 -17.96
CA ILE A 117 5.20 0.24 -17.79
C ILE A 117 6.13 0.46 -18.97
N LYS A 118 5.97 1.58 -19.61
CA LYS A 118 6.81 1.95 -20.70
C LYS A 118 7.38 3.31 -20.45
N ASN A 119 8.66 3.46 -20.66
CA ASN A 119 9.31 4.76 -20.58
C ASN A 119 8.90 5.51 -19.35
N MET A 120 9.31 5.03 -18.26
CA MET A 120 8.97 5.61 -16.98
C MET A 120 9.34 7.05 -16.85
N GLY A 121 9.58 7.69 -17.95
CA GLY A 121 10.14 8.99 -17.95
C GLY A 121 11.63 8.89 -17.69
N LEU A 122 12.29 10.00 -17.84
CA LEU A 122 13.73 10.04 -17.69
C LEU A 122 14.14 10.09 -16.23
N TYR A 123 13.19 10.35 -15.33
CA TYR A 123 13.47 10.56 -13.92
C TYR A 123 12.62 9.65 -13.07
N PRO A 124 13.19 9.03 -12.03
CA PRO A 124 12.39 8.31 -11.05
C PRO A 124 11.43 9.28 -10.37
N ASP A 125 10.21 8.82 -10.16
CA ASP A 125 9.20 9.54 -9.42
C ASP A 125 9.22 8.99 -8.00
N TYR A 126 9.60 9.83 -7.04
CA TYR A 126 9.71 9.43 -5.64
C TYR A 126 8.50 9.92 -4.86
N THR A 127 7.95 9.04 -4.03
CA THR A 127 6.90 9.41 -3.09
C THR A 127 7.20 8.79 -1.73
N VAL A 128 6.73 9.44 -0.67
CA VAL A 128 6.84 8.87 0.66
C VAL A 128 5.84 7.72 0.76
N ARG A 129 6.34 6.52 0.96
CA ARG A 129 5.54 5.31 0.98
C ARG A 129 5.67 4.54 2.29
N LEU A 130 6.82 4.60 2.94
CA LEU A 130 7.11 3.89 4.18
C LEU A 130 7.37 4.91 5.27
N PHE A 131 6.59 4.86 6.35
CA PHE A 131 6.77 5.83 7.43
C PHE A 131 6.26 5.28 8.75
N ASN A 132 6.75 5.88 9.83
CA ASN A 132 6.22 5.64 11.17
C ASN A 132 5.05 6.58 11.39
N LYS A 133 3.87 6.03 11.63
CA LYS A 133 2.63 6.82 11.71
C LYS A 133 2.57 7.76 12.91
N ASN A 134 3.43 7.56 13.91
CA ASN A 134 3.49 8.45 15.05
C ASN A 134 4.20 9.76 14.73
N PHE A 135 4.91 9.83 13.59
CA PHE A 135 5.69 10.98 13.19
C PHE A 135 5.27 11.61 11.87
N ALA A 136 4.37 10.96 11.14
CA ALA A 136 3.92 11.46 9.85
C ALA A 136 2.46 11.08 9.61
N LYS A 137 1.74 11.92 8.87
CA LYS A 137 0.35 11.65 8.51
C LYS A 137 0.02 12.34 7.19
N PHE A 138 -1.06 11.90 6.56
CA PHE A 138 -1.56 12.53 5.35
C PHE A 138 -2.49 13.68 5.71
N ASP A 139 -2.33 14.79 5.00
CA ASP A 139 -3.27 15.90 5.10
C ASP A 139 -4.48 15.62 4.22
N GLY A 140 -5.62 15.87 4.79
CA GLY A 140 -6.87 15.64 4.09
C GLY A 140 -7.21 16.68 3.07
#